data_6d62a6845acc8cabcde1542f688fba48
#
_entry.id   6d62a6845acc8cabcde1542f688fba48
#
_cell.length_a   1.000
_cell.length_b   1.000
_cell.length_c   1.000
_cell.angle_alpha   90.00
_cell.angle_beta   90.00
_cell.angle_gamma   90.00
#
_symmetry.space_group_name_H-M   'P 1'
#
loop_
_entity.id
_entity.type
_entity.pdbx_description
1 polymer ?
#
loop_
_entity_poly.entity_id
_entity_poly.type
_entity_poly.pdbx_seq_one_letter_code
_entity_poly.pdbx_strand_id
1 'polypeptide(L)'
;MGLYGENDKQGQYWNEQPGQSWVIHDAAMNERLQTISDILFEDLEVLDCKNGLDIGCGAGSTTIRLHEKIGKEGHVTGLDISGKLLGVARSHSERNGLHFLQADAQSYAFDREVFDIVISRFGVMFFENPVKAFQNIKSAIQPGREMRFVCWAPLAANDFFISPLKTVVDITEVSFAEPGREPGPLAFSDRSYLSSILQEAGFSSVNIDVVETSISTRDSVEQNAALLMEIGMGFRAIKEADASDEILSEIRQAFINDGKKRLENGVISYDATIYRVSAMA
;
A
#
# COMPACT_ATOMS: atom_id res chain seq x y z
N MET A 1 25.19 -9.05 7.00
CA MET A 1 23.96 -8.97 6.21
C MET A 1 22.88 -8.52 7.18
N GLY A 2 22.15 -7.44 6.88
CA GLY A 2 21.09 -6.95 7.76
C GLY A 2 19.96 -7.96 7.91
N LEU A 3 19.02 -7.67 8.80
CA LEU A 3 17.90 -8.56 9.14
C LEU A 3 16.99 -8.86 7.94
N TYR A 4 16.97 -7.97 6.94
CA TYR A 4 16.07 -8.00 5.76
C TYR A 4 16.84 -8.12 4.42
N GLY A 5 18.13 -8.49 4.44
CA GLY A 5 18.93 -8.73 3.25
C GLY A 5 19.10 -7.49 2.37
N GLU A 6 18.79 -7.59 1.07
CA GLU A 6 18.90 -6.48 0.12
C GLU A 6 17.87 -5.37 0.37
N ASN A 7 16.74 -5.70 1.03
CA ASN A 7 15.65 -4.77 1.34
C ASN A 7 15.77 -4.13 2.73
N ASP A 8 16.98 -4.08 3.28
CA ASP A 8 17.27 -3.67 4.66
C ASP A 8 16.84 -2.22 4.95
N LYS A 9 16.97 -1.32 3.97
CA LYS A 9 16.51 0.07 4.10
C LYS A 9 14.98 0.16 4.30
N GLN A 10 14.20 -0.63 3.57
CA GLN A 10 12.76 -0.70 3.75
C GLN A 10 12.38 -1.37 5.07
N GLY A 11 13.13 -2.41 5.46
CA GLY A 11 13.00 -3.01 6.78
C GLY A 11 13.16 -2.02 7.92
N GLN A 12 14.18 -1.17 7.86
CA GLN A 12 14.40 -0.09 8.82
C GLN A 12 13.28 0.95 8.76
N TYR A 13 12.97 1.47 7.56
CA TYR A 13 11.94 2.48 7.34
C TYR A 13 10.59 2.08 7.95
N TRP A 14 10.11 0.86 7.68
CA TRP A 14 8.82 0.38 8.16
C TRP A 14 8.83 -0.08 9.63
N ASN A 15 9.98 -0.22 10.26
CA ASN A 15 10.11 -0.50 11.69
C ASN A 15 10.50 0.73 12.53
N GLU A 16 10.69 1.90 11.91
CA GLU A 16 10.96 3.19 12.56
C GLU A 16 9.70 4.08 12.60
N GLN A 17 9.89 5.42 12.53
CA GLN A 17 8.80 6.40 12.62
C GLN A 17 7.70 6.21 11.57
N PRO A 18 7.99 5.97 10.28
CA PRO A 18 6.92 5.79 9.30
C PRO A 18 5.99 4.62 9.62
N GLY A 19 6.55 3.46 10.00
CA GLY A 19 5.74 2.33 10.45
C GLY A 19 4.91 2.65 11.70
N GLN A 20 5.44 3.46 12.61
CA GLN A 20 4.70 3.91 13.81
C GLN A 20 3.53 4.83 13.44
N SER A 21 3.71 5.78 12.51
CA SER A 21 2.62 6.64 12.04
C SER A 21 1.49 5.81 11.40
N TRP A 22 1.84 4.78 10.60
CA TRP A 22 0.85 3.88 10.04
C TRP A 22 0.10 3.05 11.09
N VAL A 23 0.76 2.63 12.18
CA VAL A 23 0.09 1.97 13.32
C VAL A 23 -0.91 2.92 13.99
N ILE A 24 -0.51 4.17 14.24
CA ILE A 24 -1.36 5.18 14.88
C ILE A 24 -2.60 5.48 14.04
N HIS A 25 -2.43 5.56 12.72
CA HIS A 25 -3.48 5.95 11.79
C HIS A 25 -4.14 4.75 11.08
N ASP A 26 -3.92 3.50 11.54
CA ASP A 26 -4.39 2.28 10.85
C ASP A 26 -5.89 2.32 10.57
N ALA A 27 -6.72 2.58 11.57
CA ALA A 27 -8.17 2.63 11.41
C ALA A 27 -8.60 3.71 10.39
N ALA A 28 -8.02 4.92 10.50
CA ALA A 28 -8.31 6.04 9.61
C ALA A 28 -7.85 5.76 8.17
N MET A 29 -6.70 5.11 8.00
CA MET A 29 -6.20 4.72 6.66
C MET A 29 -7.01 3.57 6.07
N ASN A 30 -7.42 2.59 6.86
CA ASN A 30 -8.27 1.50 6.37
C ASN A 30 -9.64 2.00 5.91
N GLU A 31 -10.26 2.96 6.62
CA GLU A 31 -11.48 3.63 6.16
C GLU A 31 -11.27 4.29 4.80
N ARG A 32 -10.23 5.13 4.67
CA ARG A 32 -9.89 5.83 3.42
C ARG A 32 -9.63 4.91 2.25
N LEU A 33 -8.99 3.77 2.51
CA LEU A 33 -8.61 2.78 1.49
C LEU A 33 -9.69 1.71 1.26
N GLN A 34 -10.88 1.84 1.84
CA GLN A 34 -11.95 0.85 1.72
C GLN A 34 -12.35 0.62 0.26
N THR A 35 -12.61 1.69 -0.49
CA THR A 35 -12.97 1.60 -1.92
C THR A 35 -11.88 0.91 -2.74
N ILE A 36 -10.61 1.17 -2.43
CA ILE A 36 -9.48 0.49 -3.09
C ILE A 36 -9.43 -0.99 -2.72
N SER A 37 -9.73 -1.32 -1.47
CA SER A 37 -9.86 -2.72 -1.07
C SER A 37 -11.01 -3.41 -1.82
N ASP A 38 -12.14 -2.72 -2.03
CA ASP A 38 -13.26 -3.25 -2.80
C ASP A 38 -12.86 -3.54 -4.24
N ILE A 39 -12.10 -2.62 -4.88
CA ILE A 39 -11.55 -2.80 -6.22
C ILE A 39 -10.58 -4.00 -6.29
N LEU A 40 -9.70 -4.18 -5.28
CA LEU A 40 -8.79 -5.33 -5.21
C LEU A 40 -9.55 -6.66 -5.20
N PHE A 41 -10.66 -6.71 -4.47
CA PHE A 41 -11.48 -7.92 -4.28
C PHE A 41 -12.63 -8.08 -5.28
N GLU A 42 -12.86 -7.10 -6.15
CA GLU A 42 -13.88 -7.17 -7.19
C GLU A 42 -13.54 -8.31 -8.17
N ASP A 43 -14.53 -9.18 -8.42
CA ASP A 43 -14.38 -10.35 -9.31
C ASP A 43 -13.17 -11.27 -8.99
N LEU A 44 -12.68 -11.23 -7.74
CA LEU A 44 -11.62 -12.13 -7.30
C LEU A 44 -12.20 -13.54 -7.07
N GLU A 45 -11.84 -14.47 -7.95
CA GLU A 45 -12.29 -15.85 -7.87
C GLU A 45 -11.46 -16.63 -6.85
N VAL A 46 -12.12 -17.11 -5.79
CA VAL A 46 -11.46 -17.87 -4.70
C VAL A 46 -12.22 -19.16 -4.33
N LEU A 47 -13.21 -19.59 -5.13
CA LEU A 47 -14.08 -20.73 -4.79
C LEU A 47 -13.30 -22.03 -4.53
N ASP A 48 -12.23 -22.26 -5.29
CA ASP A 48 -11.37 -23.45 -5.16
C ASP A 48 -10.07 -23.16 -4.42
N CYS A 49 -9.92 -21.96 -3.83
CA CYS A 49 -8.71 -21.60 -3.10
C CYS A 49 -8.78 -22.12 -1.66
N LYS A 50 -7.66 -22.65 -1.18
CA LYS A 50 -7.45 -23.05 0.21
C LYS A 50 -6.31 -22.27 0.86
N ASN A 51 -5.30 -21.87 0.08
CA ASN A 51 -4.11 -21.20 0.57
C ASN A 51 -3.97 -19.84 -0.09
N GLY A 52 -4.10 -18.77 0.69
CA GLY A 52 -3.91 -17.39 0.25
C GLY A 52 -2.65 -16.76 0.84
N LEU A 53 -2.05 -15.82 0.10
CA LEU A 53 -0.94 -14.99 0.57
C LEU A 53 -1.26 -13.52 0.33
N ASP A 54 -1.04 -12.69 1.36
CA ASP A 54 -1.18 -11.23 1.27
C ASP A 54 0.19 -10.57 1.49
N ILE A 55 0.76 -9.96 0.46
CA ILE A 55 2.09 -9.36 0.45
C ILE A 55 2.02 -7.90 0.89
N GLY A 56 2.80 -7.53 1.92
CA GLY A 56 2.75 -6.21 2.55
C GLY A 56 1.41 -5.99 3.23
N CYS A 57 0.98 -6.96 4.04
CA CYS A 57 -0.35 -7.02 4.64
C CYS A 57 -0.61 -5.92 5.70
N GLY A 58 0.44 -5.25 6.17
CA GLY A 58 0.35 -4.22 7.20
C GLY A 58 -0.34 -4.72 8.48
N ALA A 59 -1.39 -4.02 8.90
CA ALA A 59 -2.21 -4.40 10.07
C ALA A 59 -3.27 -5.49 9.76
N GLY A 60 -3.22 -6.12 8.58
CA GLY A 60 -3.91 -7.37 8.28
C GLY A 60 -5.33 -7.24 7.75
N SER A 61 -5.84 -6.04 7.44
CA SER A 61 -7.23 -5.85 6.99
C SER A 61 -7.56 -6.62 5.70
N THR A 62 -6.67 -6.62 4.72
CA THR A 62 -6.82 -7.37 3.47
C THR A 62 -6.64 -8.87 3.67
N THR A 63 -5.74 -9.27 4.56
CA THR A 63 -5.52 -10.68 4.93
C THR A 63 -6.76 -11.29 5.56
N ILE A 64 -7.38 -10.58 6.52
CA ILE A 64 -8.63 -10.99 7.16
C ILE A 64 -9.75 -11.12 6.13
N ARG A 65 -9.89 -10.13 5.25
CA ARG A 65 -10.91 -10.14 4.19
C ARG A 65 -10.71 -11.29 3.19
N LEU A 66 -9.46 -11.59 2.83
CA LEU A 66 -9.15 -12.73 1.97
C LEU A 66 -9.54 -14.06 2.65
N HIS A 67 -9.21 -14.21 3.94
CA HIS A 67 -9.59 -15.39 4.70
C HIS A 67 -11.11 -15.56 4.81
N GLU A 68 -11.85 -14.47 5.02
CA GLU A 68 -13.33 -14.50 5.03
C GLU A 68 -13.90 -14.93 3.67
N LYS A 69 -13.26 -14.51 2.57
CA LYS A 69 -13.68 -14.84 1.21
C LYS A 69 -13.35 -16.29 0.83
N ILE A 70 -12.22 -16.83 1.25
CA ILE A 70 -11.83 -18.23 1.05
C ILE A 70 -12.66 -19.16 1.94
N GLY A 71 -12.96 -18.74 3.16
CA GLY A 71 -13.78 -19.48 4.11
C GLY A 71 -13.00 -20.18 5.21
N LYS A 72 -13.72 -20.75 6.18
CA LYS A 72 -13.19 -21.21 7.47
C LYS A 72 -12.16 -22.35 7.38
N GLU A 73 -12.19 -23.14 6.33
CA GLU A 73 -11.27 -24.27 6.09
C GLU A 73 -10.01 -23.80 5.33
N GLY A 74 -9.95 -22.52 4.92
CA GLY A 74 -8.82 -21.96 4.23
C GLY A 74 -7.72 -21.49 5.16
N HIS A 75 -6.54 -21.35 4.60
CA HIS A 75 -5.35 -20.80 5.26
C HIS A 75 -4.90 -19.55 4.53
N VAL A 76 -4.74 -18.45 5.25
CA VAL A 76 -4.21 -17.22 4.66
C VAL A 76 -3.03 -16.73 5.48
N THR A 77 -1.94 -16.46 4.80
CA THR A 77 -0.75 -15.85 5.39
C THR A 77 -0.64 -14.40 4.98
N GLY A 78 -0.67 -13.49 5.96
CA GLY A 78 -0.26 -12.10 5.79
C GLY A 78 1.24 -11.98 6.02
N LEU A 79 1.98 -11.49 5.05
CA LEU A 79 3.41 -11.28 5.15
C LEU A 79 3.73 -9.78 5.09
N ASP A 80 4.50 -9.31 6.04
CA ASP A 80 4.97 -7.93 6.09
C ASP A 80 6.39 -7.83 6.66
N ILE A 81 7.13 -6.82 6.24
CA ILE A 81 8.47 -6.52 6.75
C ILE A 81 8.42 -5.79 8.10
N SER A 82 7.30 -5.13 8.42
CA SER A 82 7.08 -4.37 9.64
C SER A 82 6.57 -5.22 10.79
N GLY A 83 7.42 -5.48 11.77
CA GLY A 83 6.99 -6.12 13.02
C GLY A 83 5.97 -5.31 13.81
N LYS A 84 6.00 -3.95 13.68
CA LYS A 84 5.05 -3.05 14.35
C LYS A 84 3.64 -3.22 13.81
N LEU A 85 3.47 -3.20 12.49
CA LEU A 85 2.17 -3.40 11.84
C LEU A 85 1.64 -4.82 12.10
N LEU A 86 2.50 -5.82 12.02
CA LEU A 86 2.12 -7.20 12.36
C LEU A 86 1.72 -7.39 13.83
N GLY A 87 2.22 -6.55 14.73
CA GLY A 87 1.75 -6.50 16.12
C GLY A 87 0.26 -6.16 16.20
N VAL A 88 -0.20 -5.19 15.39
CA VAL A 88 -1.62 -4.83 15.27
C VAL A 88 -2.40 -5.98 14.61
N ALA A 89 -1.90 -6.50 13.49
CA ALA A 89 -2.55 -7.59 12.77
C ALA A 89 -2.83 -8.81 13.67
N ARG A 90 -1.85 -9.22 14.46
CA ARG A 90 -1.99 -10.34 15.39
C ARG A 90 -3.00 -10.09 16.51
N SER A 91 -3.17 -8.83 16.96
CA SER A 91 -4.17 -8.50 17.99
C SER A 91 -5.62 -8.64 17.50
N HIS A 92 -5.85 -8.64 16.20
CA HIS A 92 -7.18 -8.78 15.58
C HIS A 92 -7.49 -10.22 15.11
N SER A 93 -6.57 -11.17 15.31
CA SER A 93 -6.60 -12.46 14.59
C SER A 93 -6.52 -13.70 15.51
N GLU A 94 -7.52 -13.92 16.33
CA GLU A 94 -7.73 -15.22 16.97
C GLU A 94 -8.58 -16.16 16.06
N ARG A 95 -8.17 -16.33 14.79
CA ARG A 95 -8.92 -17.16 13.83
C ARG A 95 -8.05 -18.33 13.35
N ASN A 96 -8.59 -19.54 13.39
CA ASN A 96 -7.93 -20.69 12.78
C ASN A 96 -7.70 -20.45 11.27
N GLY A 97 -6.54 -20.83 10.77
CA GLY A 97 -6.19 -20.65 9.36
C GLY A 97 -5.65 -19.27 8.99
N LEU A 98 -5.57 -18.31 9.93
CA LEU A 98 -5.01 -16.99 9.70
C LEU A 98 -3.63 -16.87 10.36
N HIS A 99 -2.60 -16.54 9.56
CA HIS A 99 -1.21 -16.46 10.01
C HIS A 99 -0.59 -15.13 9.62
N PHE A 100 0.30 -14.59 10.48
CA PHE A 100 1.05 -13.37 10.20
C PHE A 100 2.54 -13.60 10.36
N LEU A 101 3.29 -13.41 9.27
CA LEU A 101 4.70 -13.69 9.14
C LEU A 101 5.49 -12.40 8.91
N GLN A 102 6.49 -12.14 9.78
CA GLN A 102 7.43 -11.07 9.55
C GLN A 102 8.57 -11.55 8.65
N ALA A 103 8.58 -11.07 7.41
CA ALA A 103 9.61 -11.40 6.43
C ALA A 103 9.66 -10.36 5.30
N ASP A 104 10.78 -10.35 4.57
CA ASP A 104 10.90 -9.65 3.29
C ASP A 104 10.51 -10.59 2.16
N ALA A 105 9.42 -10.29 1.45
CA ALA A 105 8.92 -11.11 0.35
C ALA A 105 9.90 -11.23 -0.82
N GLN A 106 10.86 -10.29 -0.97
CA GLN A 106 11.89 -10.34 -1.99
C GLN A 106 12.86 -11.50 -1.77
N SER A 107 13.14 -11.86 -0.51
CA SER A 107 14.20 -12.81 -0.14
C SER A 107 13.73 -14.00 0.71
N TYR A 108 12.48 -14.00 1.16
CA TYR A 108 11.93 -15.08 1.96
C TYR A 108 11.91 -16.40 1.17
N ALA A 109 12.36 -17.48 1.80
CA ALA A 109 12.35 -18.80 1.18
C ALA A 109 10.94 -19.41 1.24
N PHE A 110 10.10 -19.05 0.28
CA PHE A 110 8.78 -19.65 0.14
C PHE A 110 8.89 -21.13 -0.24
N ASP A 111 7.96 -21.94 0.27
CA ASP A 111 7.69 -23.24 -0.33
C ASP A 111 7.10 -23.04 -1.72
N ARG A 112 7.47 -23.92 -2.65
CA ARG A 112 7.06 -23.79 -4.04
C ARG A 112 5.63 -24.24 -4.26
N GLU A 113 4.91 -23.50 -5.11
CA GLU A 113 3.58 -23.89 -5.61
C GLU A 113 2.56 -24.20 -4.49
N VAL A 114 2.61 -23.40 -3.40
CA VAL A 114 1.74 -23.59 -2.23
C VAL A 114 0.46 -22.75 -2.32
N PHE A 115 0.56 -21.53 -2.87
CA PHE A 115 -0.56 -20.58 -2.82
C PHE A 115 -1.45 -20.68 -4.06
N ASP A 116 -2.76 -20.69 -3.80
CA ASP A 116 -3.81 -20.67 -4.82
C ASP A 116 -4.11 -19.25 -5.30
N ILE A 117 -3.84 -18.26 -4.45
CA ILE A 117 -4.07 -16.84 -4.72
C ILE A 117 -3.06 -15.99 -3.95
N VAL A 118 -2.51 -14.99 -4.60
CA VAL A 118 -1.66 -13.97 -3.95
C VAL A 118 -2.27 -12.61 -4.20
N ILE A 119 -2.40 -11.82 -3.12
CA ILE A 119 -2.87 -10.44 -3.21
C ILE A 119 -1.86 -9.45 -2.63
N SER A 120 -2.01 -8.17 -2.99
CA SER A 120 -1.32 -7.07 -2.30
C SER A 120 -2.09 -5.75 -2.48
N ARG A 121 -2.30 -5.02 -1.38
CA ARG A 121 -2.78 -3.63 -1.43
C ARG A 121 -1.61 -2.70 -1.13
N PHE A 122 -0.96 -2.17 -2.18
CA PHE A 122 0.15 -1.23 -2.10
C PHE A 122 1.48 -1.77 -1.51
N GLY A 123 1.57 -3.04 -1.10
CA GLY A 123 2.77 -3.59 -0.47
C GLY A 123 3.93 -3.83 -1.45
N VAL A 124 3.61 -4.23 -2.69
CA VAL A 124 4.63 -4.63 -3.69
C VAL A 124 5.48 -3.48 -4.25
N MET A 125 5.11 -2.23 -4.00
CA MET A 125 5.82 -1.05 -4.52
C MET A 125 7.15 -0.76 -3.78
N PHE A 126 7.46 -1.50 -2.73
CA PHE A 126 8.58 -1.21 -1.84
C PHE A 126 9.75 -2.19 -1.96
N PHE A 127 9.83 -2.93 -3.05
CA PHE A 127 10.96 -3.83 -3.33
C PHE A 127 12.16 -3.08 -3.87
N GLU A 128 13.35 -3.33 -3.33
CA GLU A 128 14.62 -2.82 -3.87
C GLU A 128 14.92 -3.42 -5.25
N ASN A 129 14.62 -4.71 -5.44
CA ASN A 129 14.69 -5.39 -6.72
C ASN A 129 13.34 -6.04 -7.06
N PRO A 130 12.44 -5.32 -7.76
CA PRO A 130 11.10 -5.81 -8.01
C PRO A 130 11.05 -7.06 -8.90
N VAL A 131 11.94 -7.20 -9.88
CA VAL A 131 11.99 -8.42 -10.70
C VAL A 131 12.29 -9.65 -9.85
N LYS A 132 13.33 -9.56 -9.00
CA LYS A 132 13.69 -10.64 -8.06
C LYS A 132 12.56 -10.96 -7.09
N ALA A 133 11.89 -9.93 -6.55
CA ALA A 133 10.78 -10.11 -5.65
C ALA A 133 9.60 -10.83 -6.31
N PHE A 134 9.21 -10.39 -7.50
CA PHE A 134 8.12 -11.03 -8.25
C PHE A 134 8.48 -12.44 -8.72
N GLN A 135 9.75 -12.74 -9.08
CA GLN A 135 10.22 -14.10 -9.36
C GLN A 135 10.06 -15.01 -8.12
N ASN A 136 10.46 -14.50 -6.96
CA ASN A 136 10.36 -15.24 -5.70
C ASN A 136 8.88 -15.51 -5.33
N ILE A 137 8.03 -14.50 -5.39
CA ILE A 137 6.59 -14.62 -5.13
C ILE A 137 5.94 -15.60 -6.13
N LYS A 138 6.25 -15.46 -7.44
CA LYS A 138 5.75 -16.36 -8.48
C LYS A 138 6.07 -17.82 -8.19
N SER A 139 7.28 -18.11 -7.71
CA SER A 139 7.68 -19.48 -7.39
C SER A 139 6.84 -20.16 -6.31
N ALA A 140 6.16 -19.37 -5.49
CA ALA A 140 5.27 -19.84 -4.42
C ALA A 140 3.82 -20.03 -4.89
N ILE A 141 3.46 -19.49 -6.05
CA ILE A 141 2.12 -19.60 -6.61
C ILE A 141 2.00 -20.89 -7.42
N GLN A 142 0.91 -21.60 -7.27
CA GLN A 142 0.62 -22.79 -8.08
C GLN A 142 0.50 -22.41 -9.58
N PRO A 143 0.97 -23.25 -10.51
CA PRO A 143 0.85 -22.98 -11.94
C PRO A 143 -0.60 -22.69 -12.35
N GLY A 144 -0.78 -21.63 -13.15
CA GLY A 144 -2.08 -21.19 -13.62
C GLY A 144 -2.96 -20.49 -12.58
N ARG A 145 -2.41 -20.15 -11.42
CA ARG A 145 -3.09 -19.35 -10.40
C ARG A 145 -2.71 -17.88 -10.50
N GLU A 146 -3.56 -17.02 -9.94
CA GLU A 146 -3.49 -15.57 -10.08
C GLU A 146 -2.71 -14.92 -8.94
N MET A 147 -1.92 -13.90 -9.30
CA MET A 147 -1.53 -12.81 -8.40
C MET A 147 -2.31 -11.56 -8.76
N ARG A 148 -2.95 -10.93 -7.77
CA ARG A 148 -3.69 -9.68 -7.94
C ARG A 148 -3.21 -8.62 -6.96
N PHE A 149 -2.96 -7.42 -7.46
CA PHE A 149 -2.58 -6.31 -6.57
C PHE A 149 -3.07 -4.96 -7.08
N VAL A 150 -3.01 -3.97 -6.20
CA VAL A 150 -3.22 -2.57 -6.56
C VAL A 150 -1.98 -1.76 -6.25
N CYS A 151 -1.67 -0.82 -7.14
CA CYS A 151 -0.62 0.19 -6.95
C CYS A 151 -1.08 1.54 -7.49
N TRP A 152 -0.37 2.62 -7.12
CA TRP A 152 -0.73 3.96 -7.53
C TRP A 152 -0.38 4.21 -9.01
N ALA A 153 -1.26 4.89 -9.72
CA ALA A 153 -0.99 5.52 -11.01
C ALA A 153 -0.11 6.77 -10.82
N PRO A 154 0.32 7.49 -11.87
CA PRO A 154 1.19 8.66 -11.75
C PRO A 154 0.71 9.70 -10.74
N LEU A 155 1.65 10.41 -10.11
CA LEU A 155 1.38 11.44 -9.10
C LEU A 155 0.31 12.43 -9.54
N ALA A 156 0.38 12.91 -10.79
CA ALA A 156 -0.55 13.90 -11.34
C ALA A 156 -2.01 13.40 -11.43
N ALA A 157 -2.26 12.10 -11.36
CA ALA A 157 -3.59 11.50 -11.37
C ALA A 157 -4.12 11.21 -9.94
N ASN A 158 -3.40 11.63 -8.90
CA ASN A 158 -3.71 11.32 -7.51
C ASN A 158 -3.78 12.59 -6.66
N ASP A 159 -4.97 13.18 -6.58
CA ASP A 159 -5.21 14.41 -5.85
C ASP A 159 -4.94 14.25 -4.34
N PHE A 160 -5.12 13.04 -3.80
CA PHE A 160 -4.72 12.70 -2.43
C PHE A 160 -3.22 12.96 -2.15
N PHE A 161 -2.36 12.87 -3.16
CA PHE A 161 -0.93 13.16 -3.04
C PHE A 161 -0.58 14.58 -3.49
N ILE A 162 -1.14 15.01 -4.66
CA ILE A 162 -0.71 16.25 -5.29
C ILE A 162 -1.20 17.48 -4.54
N SER A 163 -2.42 17.47 -4.00
CA SER A 163 -2.98 18.62 -3.30
C SER A 163 -2.21 18.97 -2.01
N PRO A 164 -1.93 18.02 -1.09
CA PRO A 164 -1.10 18.31 0.07
C PRO A 164 0.34 18.68 -0.29
N LEU A 165 0.93 18.00 -1.28
CA LEU A 165 2.28 18.30 -1.77
C LEU A 165 2.36 19.74 -2.28
N LYS A 166 1.46 20.13 -3.17
CA LYS A 166 1.42 21.48 -3.73
C LYS A 166 1.26 22.53 -2.64
N THR A 167 0.38 22.30 -1.67
CA THR A 167 0.18 23.21 -0.53
C THR A 167 1.50 23.46 0.21
N VAL A 168 2.26 22.40 0.49
CA VAL A 168 3.54 22.53 1.20
C VAL A 168 4.56 23.27 0.35
N VAL A 169 4.71 22.91 -0.93
CA VAL A 169 5.64 23.57 -1.85
C VAL A 169 5.30 25.06 -2.02
N ASP A 170 4.02 25.41 -2.16
CA ASP A 170 3.59 26.81 -2.32
C ASP A 170 3.90 27.65 -1.06
N ILE A 171 3.88 27.06 0.14
CA ILE A 171 4.17 27.79 1.40
C ILE A 171 5.68 27.84 1.70
N THR A 172 6.40 26.76 1.44
CA THR A 172 7.80 26.61 1.87
C THR A 172 8.82 26.90 0.75
N GLU A 173 8.36 26.97 -0.49
CA GLU A 173 9.22 27.06 -1.70
C GLU A 173 10.24 25.90 -1.80
N VAL A 174 10.03 24.80 -1.07
CA VAL A 174 10.92 23.63 -1.12
C VAL A 174 10.92 23.01 -2.50
N SER A 175 12.12 22.66 -2.98
CA SER A 175 12.26 21.91 -4.22
C SER A 175 11.96 20.44 -3.95
N PHE A 176 10.85 19.94 -4.48
CA PHE A 176 10.45 18.55 -4.33
C PHE A 176 10.66 17.78 -5.64
N ALA A 177 11.53 16.78 -5.59
CA ALA A 177 11.72 15.88 -6.71
C ALA A 177 10.62 14.81 -6.73
N GLU A 178 9.92 14.67 -7.85
CA GLU A 178 8.96 13.58 -8.01
C GLU A 178 9.68 12.22 -7.88
N PRO A 179 9.17 11.31 -7.02
CA PRO A 179 9.75 9.98 -6.90
C PRO A 179 9.72 9.22 -8.22
N GLY A 180 10.81 8.53 -8.53
CA GLY A 180 10.95 7.70 -9.72
C GLY A 180 10.59 6.23 -9.45
N ARG A 181 11.49 5.33 -9.89
CA ARG A 181 11.31 3.87 -9.78
C ARG A 181 11.90 3.28 -8.51
N GLU A 182 12.50 4.09 -7.65
CA GLU A 182 12.97 3.68 -6.33
C GLU A 182 11.80 3.20 -5.45
N PRO A 183 12.06 2.31 -4.47
CA PRO A 183 11.03 1.77 -3.58
C PRO A 183 10.18 2.87 -2.95
N GLY A 184 8.89 2.86 -3.21
CA GLY A 184 7.97 3.89 -2.74
C GLY A 184 6.60 3.85 -3.42
N PRO A 185 5.67 4.72 -3.03
CA PRO A 185 4.30 4.70 -3.53
C PRO A 185 4.19 4.80 -5.05
N LEU A 186 5.12 5.49 -5.72
CA LEU A 186 5.08 5.72 -7.16
C LEU A 186 6.03 4.82 -7.97
N ALA A 187 6.68 3.83 -7.34
CA ALA A 187 7.65 2.94 -8.01
C ALA A 187 7.09 2.25 -9.26
N PHE A 188 5.78 2.00 -9.28
CA PHE A 188 5.08 1.33 -10.38
C PHE A 188 4.09 2.23 -11.13
N SER A 189 4.24 3.55 -11.02
CA SER A 189 3.37 4.51 -11.69
C SER A 189 3.51 4.50 -13.22
N ASP A 190 4.65 4.04 -13.75
CA ASP A 190 4.86 3.79 -15.18
C ASP A 190 4.31 2.39 -15.54
N ARG A 191 3.15 2.36 -16.23
CA ARG A 191 2.47 1.13 -16.64
C ARG A 191 3.33 0.22 -17.50
N SER A 192 4.15 0.79 -18.39
CA SER A 192 5.02 0.02 -19.29
C SER A 192 6.14 -0.64 -18.51
N TYR A 193 6.74 0.08 -17.58
CA TYR A 193 7.74 -0.46 -16.66
C TYR A 193 7.17 -1.57 -15.78
N LEU A 194 5.99 -1.37 -15.19
CA LEU A 194 5.33 -2.39 -14.38
C LEU A 194 5.07 -3.68 -15.19
N SER A 195 4.55 -3.53 -16.41
CA SER A 195 4.34 -4.67 -17.31
C SER A 195 5.64 -5.41 -17.61
N SER A 196 6.74 -4.68 -17.89
CA SER A 196 8.04 -5.28 -18.17
C SER A 196 8.61 -6.07 -16.99
N ILE A 197 8.48 -5.57 -15.77
CA ILE A 197 8.91 -6.25 -14.54
C ILE A 197 8.18 -7.59 -14.37
N LEU A 198 6.87 -7.60 -14.54
CA LEU A 198 6.06 -8.82 -14.36
C LEU A 198 6.38 -9.86 -15.44
N GLN A 199 6.57 -9.43 -16.69
CA GLN A 199 6.98 -10.32 -17.79
C GLN A 199 8.38 -10.88 -17.56
N GLU A 200 9.34 -10.05 -17.13
CA GLU A 200 10.71 -10.48 -16.82
C GLU A 200 10.73 -11.44 -15.60
N ALA A 201 9.82 -11.26 -14.66
CA ALA A 201 9.62 -12.20 -13.56
C ALA A 201 8.96 -13.51 -13.98
N GLY A 202 8.51 -13.62 -15.23
CA GLY A 202 7.96 -14.83 -15.82
C GLY A 202 6.44 -14.98 -15.64
N PHE A 203 5.72 -13.96 -15.21
CA PHE A 203 4.25 -13.96 -15.20
C PHE A 203 3.71 -13.91 -16.63
N SER A 204 2.59 -14.58 -16.83
CA SER A 204 1.82 -14.57 -18.08
C SER A 204 0.50 -13.81 -17.89
N SER A 205 -0.20 -13.52 -19.00
CA SER A 205 -1.51 -12.87 -18.99
C SER A 205 -1.59 -11.63 -18.09
N VAL A 206 -0.54 -10.80 -18.15
CA VAL A 206 -0.46 -9.57 -17.35
C VAL A 206 -1.51 -8.58 -17.85
N ASN A 207 -2.49 -8.24 -17.00
CA ASN A 207 -3.47 -7.19 -17.23
C ASN A 207 -3.27 -6.05 -16.23
N ILE A 208 -3.33 -4.80 -16.70
CA ILE A 208 -3.19 -3.60 -15.88
C ILE A 208 -4.35 -2.67 -16.22
N ASP A 209 -5.39 -2.71 -15.42
CA ASP A 209 -6.54 -1.84 -15.52
C ASP A 209 -6.27 -0.50 -14.83
N VAL A 210 -6.59 0.60 -15.51
CA VAL A 210 -6.58 1.94 -14.91
C VAL A 210 -7.95 2.17 -14.28
N VAL A 211 -7.98 2.39 -12.98
CA VAL A 211 -9.24 2.57 -12.24
C VAL A 211 -9.24 3.93 -11.56
N GLU A 212 -10.16 4.78 -11.99
CA GLU A 212 -10.46 6.04 -11.31
C GLU A 212 -11.34 5.77 -10.09
N THR A 213 -10.97 6.35 -8.97
CA THR A 213 -11.62 6.13 -7.66
C THR A 213 -11.43 7.35 -6.77
N SER A 214 -11.72 7.23 -5.48
CA SER A 214 -11.48 8.28 -4.50
C SER A 214 -10.95 7.73 -3.19
N ILE A 215 -10.20 8.59 -2.49
CA ILE A 215 -9.81 8.43 -1.09
C ILE A 215 -10.74 9.30 -0.27
N SER A 216 -11.60 8.69 0.53
CA SER A 216 -12.65 9.40 1.24
C SER A 216 -12.63 9.09 2.74
N THR A 217 -13.04 10.08 3.54
CA THR A 217 -13.14 9.93 5.00
C THR A 217 -14.30 10.71 5.58
N ARG A 218 -14.81 10.25 6.73
CA ARG A 218 -15.76 10.98 7.59
C ARG A 218 -15.10 11.69 8.77
N ASP A 219 -13.78 11.68 8.82
CA ASP A 219 -13.04 12.47 9.82
C ASP A 219 -13.41 13.95 9.72
N SER A 220 -13.25 14.66 10.85
CA SER A 220 -13.31 16.11 10.81
C SER A 220 -12.19 16.70 9.96
N VAL A 221 -12.33 17.92 9.49
CA VAL A 221 -11.29 18.59 8.70
C VAL A 221 -9.98 18.74 9.47
N GLU A 222 -10.05 18.88 10.82
CA GLU A 222 -8.90 18.93 11.70
C GLU A 222 -8.19 17.58 11.83
N GLN A 223 -8.94 16.47 11.92
CA GLN A 223 -8.39 15.11 11.94
C GLN A 223 -7.76 14.76 10.58
N ASN A 224 -8.44 15.11 9.49
CA ASN A 224 -7.89 14.92 8.16
C ASN A 224 -6.59 15.70 7.96
N ALA A 225 -6.55 16.97 8.38
CA ALA A 225 -5.33 17.78 8.33
C ALA A 225 -4.21 17.18 9.18
N ALA A 226 -4.52 16.68 10.38
CA ALA A 226 -3.54 16.04 11.25
C ALA A 226 -2.92 14.81 10.59
N LEU A 227 -3.71 13.97 9.94
CA LEU A 227 -3.21 12.82 9.18
C LEU A 227 -2.29 13.24 8.02
N LEU A 228 -2.68 14.25 7.24
CA LEU A 228 -1.86 14.75 6.12
C LEU A 228 -0.53 15.38 6.56
N MET A 229 -0.43 15.83 7.82
CA MET A 229 0.83 16.29 8.43
C MET A 229 1.79 15.15 8.78
N GLU A 230 1.35 13.88 8.73
CA GLU A 230 2.14 12.72 9.15
C GLU A 230 2.26 11.62 8.08
N ILE A 231 1.41 11.65 7.04
CA ILE A 231 1.37 10.63 5.99
C ILE A 231 1.29 11.28 4.60
N GLY A 232 1.90 10.64 3.60
CA GLY A 232 1.79 11.00 2.20
C GLY A 232 2.87 11.94 1.69
N MET A 233 2.66 12.48 0.49
CA MET A 233 3.66 13.32 -0.20
C MET A 233 3.79 14.71 0.44
N GLY A 234 2.71 15.27 1.00
CA GLY A 234 2.77 16.51 1.77
C GLY A 234 3.69 16.39 2.98
N PHE A 235 3.56 15.30 3.76
CA PHE A 235 4.45 15.03 4.89
C PHE A 235 5.91 14.89 4.47
N ARG A 236 6.18 14.21 3.35
CA ARG A 236 7.54 14.11 2.81
C ARG A 236 8.12 15.48 2.47
N ALA A 237 7.35 16.35 1.81
CA ALA A 237 7.77 17.71 1.51
C ALA A 237 7.99 18.56 2.78
N ILE A 238 7.16 18.40 3.82
CA ILE A 238 7.36 19.04 5.14
C ILE A 238 8.72 18.66 5.73
N LYS A 239 9.09 17.38 5.65
CA LYS A 239 10.38 16.89 6.15
C LYS A 239 11.57 17.45 5.36
N GLU A 240 11.42 17.57 4.04
CA GLU A 240 12.47 18.16 3.17
C GLU A 240 12.61 19.66 3.39
N ALA A 241 11.55 20.36 3.77
CA ALA A 241 11.55 21.80 4.03
C ALA A 241 12.18 22.20 5.36
N ASP A 242 12.35 21.25 6.30
CA ASP A 242 12.81 21.54 7.69
C ASP A 242 12.03 22.73 8.31
N ALA A 243 10.70 22.71 8.19
CA ALA A 243 9.83 23.83 8.44
C ALA A 243 9.77 24.21 9.95
N SER A 244 9.75 25.52 10.26
CA SER A 244 9.54 26.01 11.63
C SER A 244 8.12 25.73 12.14
N ASP A 245 7.90 25.85 13.45
CA ASP A 245 6.57 25.66 14.07
C ASP A 245 5.52 26.61 13.49
N GLU A 246 5.89 27.84 13.13
CA GLU A 246 5.02 28.81 12.48
C GLU A 246 4.58 28.31 11.09
N ILE A 247 5.53 27.84 10.30
CA ILE A 247 5.26 27.28 8.95
C ILE A 247 4.44 25.99 9.06
N LEU A 248 4.72 25.12 10.02
CA LEU A 248 3.90 23.91 10.27
C LEU A 248 2.47 24.28 10.63
N SER A 249 2.25 25.34 11.42
CA SER A 249 0.93 25.84 11.74
C SER A 249 0.19 26.38 10.51
N GLU A 250 0.88 27.11 9.64
CA GLU A 250 0.34 27.61 8.37
C GLU A 250 -0.07 26.47 7.43
N ILE A 251 0.81 25.48 7.23
CA ILE A 251 0.52 24.28 6.44
C ILE A 251 -0.72 23.56 6.97
N ARG A 252 -0.79 23.33 8.28
CA ARG A 252 -1.94 22.70 8.92
C ARG A 252 -3.23 23.46 8.66
N GLN A 253 -3.19 24.80 8.79
CA GLN A 253 -4.36 25.64 8.51
C GLN A 253 -4.77 25.57 7.02
N ALA A 254 -3.81 25.49 6.11
CA ALA A 254 -4.07 25.32 4.70
C ALA A 254 -4.73 23.97 4.39
N PHE A 255 -4.28 22.87 5.02
CA PHE A 255 -4.93 21.56 4.89
C PHE A 255 -6.37 21.56 5.47
N ILE A 256 -6.62 22.25 6.60
CA ILE A 256 -7.98 22.42 7.13
C ILE A 256 -8.87 23.18 6.13
N ASN A 257 -8.35 24.24 5.51
CA ASN A 257 -9.09 25.03 4.54
C ASN A 257 -9.39 24.25 3.25
N ASP A 258 -8.44 23.42 2.79
CA ASP A 258 -8.66 22.49 1.66
C ASP A 258 -9.73 21.44 2.01
N GLY A 259 -9.62 20.82 3.19
CA GLY A 259 -10.62 19.87 3.67
C GLY A 259 -12.04 20.46 3.75
N LYS A 260 -12.19 21.73 4.17
CA LYS A 260 -13.48 22.43 4.16
C LYS A 260 -14.07 22.60 2.75
N LYS A 261 -13.23 22.83 1.74
CA LYS A 261 -13.68 22.95 0.32
C LYS A 261 -14.15 21.60 -0.24
N ARG A 262 -13.58 20.50 0.24
CA ARG A 262 -13.86 19.13 -0.22
C ARG A 262 -14.99 18.46 0.59
N LEU A 263 -15.41 19.07 1.67
CA LEU A 263 -16.43 18.49 2.56
C LEU A 263 -17.81 18.58 1.93
N GLU A 264 -18.34 17.45 1.51
CA GLU A 264 -19.71 17.32 0.99
C GLU A 264 -20.44 16.22 1.76
N ASN A 265 -21.63 16.51 2.27
CA ASN A 265 -22.48 15.56 3.03
C ASN A 265 -21.74 14.83 4.16
N GLY A 266 -20.79 15.51 4.83
CA GLY A 266 -19.99 14.93 5.92
C GLY A 266 -18.86 14.02 5.47
N VAL A 267 -18.49 14.06 4.19
CA VAL A 267 -17.38 13.28 3.60
C VAL A 267 -16.38 14.22 2.96
N ILE A 268 -15.09 14.04 3.28
CA ILE A 268 -13.97 14.68 2.58
C ILE A 268 -13.46 13.66 1.55
N SER A 269 -13.34 14.07 0.29
CA SER A 269 -12.92 13.18 -0.79
C SER A 269 -11.80 13.80 -1.63
N TYR A 270 -10.86 12.95 -2.05
CA TYR A 270 -9.77 13.24 -2.97
C TYR A 270 -9.84 12.28 -4.15
N ASP A 271 -9.79 12.78 -5.37
CA ASP A 271 -9.71 11.92 -6.55
C ASP A 271 -8.41 11.12 -6.54
N ALA A 272 -8.51 9.89 -6.98
CA ALA A 272 -7.39 8.98 -7.05
C ALA A 272 -7.49 8.08 -8.28
N THR A 273 -6.35 7.72 -8.83
CA THR A 273 -6.24 6.71 -9.88
C THR A 273 -5.25 5.66 -9.46
N ILE A 274 -5.64 4.41 -9.59
CA ILE A 274 -4.82 3.25 -9.28
C ILE A 274 -4.71 2.33 -10.49
N TYR A 275 -3.72 1.46 -10.47
CA TYR A 275 -3.67 0.29 -11.32
C TYR A 275 -4.18 -0.92 -10.53
N ARG A 276 -5.20 -1.62 -11.05
CA ARG A 276 -5.55 -2.97 -10.65
C ARG A 276 -4.83 -3.93 -11.58
N VAL A 277 -3.96 -4.74 -11.02
CA VAL A 277 -3.09 -5.63 -11.76
C VAL A 277 -3.45 -7.07 -11.48
N SER A 278 -3.57 -7.86 -12.54
CA SER A 278 -3.67 -9.31 -12.45
C SER A 278 -2.62 -9.96 -13.35
N ALA A 279 -2.02 -11.06 -12.89
CA ALA A 279 -1.00 -11.79 -13.61
C ALA A 279 -1.03 -13.27 -13.24
N MET A 280 -0.83 -14.14 -14.21
CA MET A 280 -0.88 -15.60 -14.02
C MET A 280 0.51 -16.19 -13.82
N ALA A 281 0.67 -17.07 -12.85
CA ALA A 281 1.94 -17.74 -12.54
C ALA A 281 2.31 -18.85 -13.53
#